data_0f5f52859c1d4662ca38264a2aba207f
#
_entry.id   0f5f52859c1d4662ca38264a2aba207f
#
_cell.length_a   1.000
_cell.length_b   1.000
_cell.length_c   1.000
_cell.angle_alpha   90.00
_cell.angle_beta   90.00
_cell.angle_gamma   90.00
#
_symmetry.space_group_name_H-M   'P 1'
#
loop_
_entity.id
_entity.type
_entity.pdbx_description
1 polymer ?
#
loop_
_entity_poly.entity_id
_entity_poly.type
_entity_poly.pdbx_seq_one_letter_code
_entity_poly.pdbx_strand_id
1 'polypeptide(L)'
;MQLNPAEISELLKSKIQNLEVSADSRNQGTVISVTDGICRIHGLSNVMQGEMIEFPGNVYGLALNLERDSVGAVILGEYESISEGDVVKTTGRILEVPVGPELIGRVVNTLGQPIDGKGPINAKETDVIEKVAPGVIARQSVSQPVQTGLKSIDAMVPIGRGQRELIIGDRQTGKTAVAIDTIINQKGKDLICIYVAIGQKASTIANVFTRRSNESYLTFGTHFSKFRIFR
;
A
#
# COMPACT_ATOMS: atom_id res chain seq x y z
N MET A 1 5.55 31.30 49.09
CA MET A 1 4.90 32.23 48.15
C MET A 1 3.46 31.75 48.01
N GLN A 2 2.49 32.39 48.63
CA GLN A 2 1.08 32.05 48.43
C GLN A 2 0.59 32.84 47.23
N LEU A 3 0.24 32.13 46.16
CA LEU A 3 -0.37 32.72 44.98
C LEU A 3 -1.76 33.23 45.35
N ASN A 4 -2.03 34.48 45.03
CA ASN A 4 -3.32 35.13 45.29
C ASN A 4 -4.39 34.48 44.36
N PRO A 5 -5.60 34.14 44.85
CA PRO A 5 -6.67 33.56 44.03
C PRO A 5 -7.02 34.37 42.79
N ALA A 6 -6.80 35.69 42.80
CA ALA A 6 -6.99 36.56 41.64
C ALA A 6 -5.95 36.30 40.55
N GLU A 7 -4.68 36.11 40.90
CA GLU A 7 -3.59 35.81 39.96
C GLU A 7 -3.74 34.43 39.31
N ILE A 8 -4.23 33.45 40.05
CA ILE A 8 -4.55 32.11 39.54
C ILE A 8 -5.71 32.20 38.52
N SER A 9 -6.73 33.04 38.82
CA SER A 9 -7.87 33.25 37.93
C SER A 9 -7.45 33.95 36.61
N GLU A 10 -6.54 34.93 36.67
CA GLU A 10 -6.02 35.60 35.46
C GLU A 10 -5.11 34.70 34.65
N LEU A 11 -4.25 33.90 35.30
CA LEU A 11 -3.43 32.90 34.64
C LEU A 11 -4.26 31.81 33.95
N LEU A 12 -5.34 31.36 34.59
CA LEU A 12 -6.28 30.42 33.98
C LEU A 12 -7.03 31.04 32.81
N LYS A 13 -7.49 32.28 32.92
CA LYS A 13 -8.15 33.01 31.83
C LYS A 13 -7.22 33.25 30.65
N SER A 14 -5.97 33.63 30.87
CA SER A 14 -5.00 33.83 29.81
C SER A 14 -4.62 32.52 29.14
N LYS A 15 -4.51 31.42 29.89
CA LYS A 15 -4.29 30.09 29.31
C LYS A 15 -5.49 29.58 28.50
N ILE A 16 -6.73 29.86 28.98
CA ILE A 16 -7.95 29.51 28.26
C ILE A 16 -8.13 30.35 26.99
N GLN A 17 -7.80 31.65 27.04
CA GLN A 17 -7.84 32.52 25.86
C GLN A 17 -6.76 32.18 24.80
N ASN A 18 -5.60 31.68 25.25
CA ASN A 18 -4.51 31.22 24.37
C ASN A 18 -4.63 29.73 24.04
N LEU A 19 -5.61 29.00 24.55
CA LEU A 19 -5.98 27.70 24.03
C LEU A 19 -6.72 27.97 22.71
N GLU A 20 -5.99 28.03 21.64
CA GLU A 20 -6.56 27.73 20.32
C GLU A 20 -7.07 26.29 20.40
N VAL A 21 -8.32 26.16 20.79
CA VAL A 21 -9.06 24.91 20.59
C VAL A 21 -9.23 24.80 19.09
N SER A 22 -8.18 24.35 18.42
CA SER A 22 -8.30 23.98 17.03
C SER A 22 -9.36 22.87 16.99
N ALA A 23 -10.32 23.02 16.10
CA ALA A 23 -11.36 22.02 15.83
C ALA A 23 -10.75 20.65 15.41
N ASP A 24 -9.44 20.60 15.24
CA ASP A 24 -8.61 19.45 14.90
C ASP A 24 -8.34 18.47 16.03
N SER A 25 -8.64 18.81 17.30
CA SER A 25 -8.30 17.92 18.43
C SER A 25 -9.05 16.58 18.43
N ARG A 26 -10.15 16.47 17.69
CA ARG A 26 -10.90 15.20 17.54
C ARG A 26 -10.28 14.24 16.53
N ASN A 27 -9.39 14.73 15.69
CA ASN A 27 -8.75 13.98 14.61
C ASN A 27 -7.28 13.68 14.92
N GLN A 28 -6.83 13.91 16.14
CA GLN A 28 -5.47 13.64 16.58
C GLN A 28 -5.46 12.56 17.66
N GLY A 29 -4.42 11.75 17.62
CA GLY A 29 -4.14 10.73 18.62
C GLY A 29 -2.67 10.71 18.99
N THR A 30 -2.34 10.00 20.03
CA THR A 30 -0.97 9.83 20.53
C THR A 30 -0.59 8.35 20.49
N VAL A 31 0.58 8.06 19.99
CA VAL A 31 1.14 6.71 19.97
C VAL A 31 1.41 6.24 21.40
N ILE A 32 0.82 5.11 21.80
CA ILE A 32 1.04 4.47 23.10
C ILE A 32 2.22 3.50 23.03
N SER A 33 2.28 2.70 21.95
CA SER A 33 3.33 1.70 21.75
C SER A 33 3.48 1.38 20.27
N VAL A 34 4.69 1.03 19.88
CA VAL A 34 5.04 0.54 18.53
C VAL A 34 5.82 -0.77 18.67
N THR A 35 5.37 -1.82 17.99
CA THR A 35 6.03 -3.12 17.97
C THR A 35 5.87 -3.75 16.61
N ASP A 36 6.98 -4.06 15.94
CA ASP A 36 7.00 -4.75 14.64
C ASP A 36 6.07 -4.15 13.56
N GLY A 37 6.00 -2.80 13.52
CA GLY A 37 5.14 -2.09 12.57
C GLY A 37 3.65 -2.06 12.94
N ILE A 38 3.29 -2.55 14.13
CA ILE A 38 1.96 -2.40 14.72
C ILE A 38 2.01 -1.29 15.75
N CYS A 39 1.10 -0.36 15.66
CA CYS A 39 1.01 0.80 16.53
C CYS A 39 -0.31 0.79 17.30
N ARG A 40 -0.26 1.07 18.61
CA ARG A 40 -1.43 1.40 19.42
C ARG A 40 -1.48 2.90 19.64
N ILE A 41 -2.64 3.48 19.40
CA ILE A 41 -2.85 4.93 19.41
C ILE A 41 -3.99 5.24 20.39
N HIS A 42 -3.78 6.19 21.26
CA HIS A 42 -4.83 6.73 22.12
C HIS A 42 -5.47 7.96 21.46
N GLY A 43 -6.76 8.10 21.57
CA GLY A 43 -7.51 9.15 20.89
C GLY A 43 -8.10 8.67 19.56
N LEU A 44 -8.16 9.56 18.55
CA LEU A 44 -8.74 9.28 17.23
C LEU A 44 -10.21 8.82 17.32
N SER A 45 -11.03 9.54 18.09
CA SER A 45 -12.41 9.14 18.42
C SER A 45 -13.32 8.96 17.20
N ASN A 46 -12.98 9.56 16.06
CA ASN A 46 -13.78 9.54 14.84
C ASN A 46 -13.16 8.69 13.72
N VAL A 47 -12.08 7.96 13.98
CA VAL A 47 -11.42 7.14 12.98
C VAL A 47 -12.33 6.00 12.54
N MET A 48 -12.33 5.73 11.24
CA MET A 48 -13.05 4.59 10.65
C MET A 48 -12.13 3.39 10.46
N GLN A 49 -12.70 2.19 10.49
CA GLN A 49 -11.95 0.99 10.14
C GLN A 49 -11.49 1.06 8.67
N GLY A 50 -10.22 0.79 8.41
CA GLY A 50 -9.63 0.92 7.07
C GLY A 50 -9.24 2.34 6.68
N GLU A 51 -9.34 3.29 7.61
CA GLU A 51 -8.91 4.67 7.38
C GLU A 51 -7.39 4.80 7.43
N MET A 52 -6.86 5.67 6.58
CA MET A 52 -5.46 6.06 6.60
C MET A 52 -5.18 7.00 7.77
N ILE A 53 -4.12 6.71 8.53
CA ILE A 53 -3.59 7.53 9.61
C ILE A 53 -2.24 8.09 9.16
N GLU A 54 -2.05 9.37 9.33
CA GLU A 54 -0.79 10.06 9.04
C GLU A 54 0.07 10.11 10.30
N PHE A 55 1.29 9.59 10.18
CA PHE A 55 2.33 9.62 11.20
C PHE A 55 3.37 10.70 10.88
N PRO A 56 4.22 11.09 11.83
CA PRO A 56 5.36 11.98 11.56
C PRO A 56 6.25 11.44 10.44
N GLY A 57 6.82 12.33 9.63
CA GLY A 57 7.72 11.95 8.53
C GLY A 57 7.02 11.47 7.26
N ASN A 58 5.75 11.82 7.03
CA ASN A 58 4.96 11.37 5.87
C ASN A 58 4.81 9.84 5.78
N VAL A 59 4.85 9.17 6.91
CA VAL A 59 4.55 7.75 7.02
C VAL A 59 3.05 7.58 7.21
N TYR A 60 2.46 6.61 6.55
CA TYR A 60 1.04 6.32 6.64
C TYR A 60 0.82 4.95 7.28
N GLY A 61 -0.28 4.83 8.00
CA GLY A 61 -0.74 3.57 8.56
C GLY A 61 -2.21 3.34 8.26
N LEU A 62 -2.66 2.14 8.55
CA LEU A 62 -4.02 1.68 8.35
C LEU A 62 -4.66 1.35 9.71
N ALA A 63 -5.79 1.97 10.03
CA ALA A 63 -6.60 1.63 11.19
C ALA A 63 -7.27 0.28 10.98
N LEU A 64 -6.93 -0.72 11.80
CA LEU A 64 -7.51 -2.07 11.70
C LEU A 64 -8.45 -2.38 12.85
N ASN A 65 -8.01 -2.18 14.09
CA ASN A 65 -8.77 -2.47 15.28
C ASN A 65 -9.21 -1.20 15.97
N LEU A 66 -10.51 -1.05 16.13
CA LEU A 66 -11.10 0.07 16.86
C LEU A 66 -11.57 -0.47 18.22
N GLU A 67 -10.82 -0.14 19.28
CA GLU A 67 -11.17 -0.43 20.67
C GLU A 67 -11.79 0.82 21.29
N ARG A 68 -12.34 0.69 22.50
CA ARG A 68 -13.02 1.79 23.19
C ARG A 68 -12.10 2.98 23.44
N ASP A 69 -10.87 2.72 23.85
CA ASP A 69 -9.93 3.75 24.32
C ASP A 69 -8.64 3.77 23.47
N SER A 70 -8.52 2.92 22.47
CA SER A 70 -7.34 2.84 21.60
C SER A 70 -7.67 2.37 20.20
N VAL A 71 -6.79 2.70 19.28
CA VAL A 71 -6.85 2.27 17.89
C VAL A 71 -5.59 1.47 17.57
N GLY A 72 -5.77 0.24 17.08
CA GLY A 72 -4.69 -0.56 16.54
C GLY A 72 -4.48 -0.25 15.07
N ALA A 73 -3.30 0.22 14.72
CA ALA A 73 -2.94 0.55 13.34
C ALA A 73 -1.70 -0.22 12.88
N VAL A 74 -1.65 -0.54 11.60
CA VAL A 74 -0.47 -1.10 10.94
C VAL A 74 0.22 0.00 10.15
N ILE A 75 1.52 0.17 10.36
CA ILE A 75 2.33 1.17 9.68
C ILE A 75 2.73 0.63 8.29
N LEU A 76 2.48 1.43 7.25
CA LEU A 76 2.75 1.08 5.85
C LEU A 76 4.03 1.76 5.36
N GLY A 77 5.16 1.41 5.94
CA GLY A 77 6.45 2.01 5.61
C GLY A 77 7.51 1.75 6.67
N GLU A 78 8.53 2.60 6.68
CA GLU A 78 9.59 2.55 7.69
C GLU A 78 9.05 3.07 9.03
N TYR A 79 8.98 2.21 10.02
CA TYR A 79 8.44 2.52 11.34
C TYR A 79 9.50 2.84 12.39
N GLU A 80 10.77 2.71 12.03
CA GLU A 80 11.90 2.92 12.96
C GLU A 80 11.99 4.35 13.49
N SER A 81 11.42 5.31 12.75
CA SER A 81 11.39 6.72 13.14
C SER A 81 10.21 7.10 14.04
N ILE A 82 9.26 6.17 14.26
CA ILE A 82 8.05 6.44 15.04
C ILE A 82 8.28 6.00 16.47
N SER A 83 8.01 6.90 17.40
CA SER A 83 8.22 6.71 18.83
C SER A 83 6.94 6.84 19.63
N GLU A 84 6.95 6.28 20.85
CA GLU A 84 5.89 6.51 21.84
C GLU A 84 5.77 8.01 22.16
N GLY A 85 4.56 8.51 22.22
CA GLY A 85 4.27 9.92 22.42
C GLY A 85 4.10 10.74 21.13
N ASP A 86 4.40 10.17 19.97
CA ASP A 86 4.20 10.85 18.70
C ASP A 86 2.73 11.15 18.42
N VAL A 87 2.49 12.31 17.82
CA VAL A 87 1.14 12.75 17.45
C VAL A 87 0.83 12.26 16.05
N VAL A 88 -0.30 11.60 15.91
CA VAL A 88 -0.83 11.11 14.63
C VAL A 88 -2.15 11.75 14.30
N LYS A 89 -2.51 11.78 13.02
CA LYS A 89 -3.73 12.42 12.53
C LYS A 89 -4.53 11.46 11.66
N THR A 90 -5.86 11.52 11.78
CA THR A 90 -6.74 10.87 10.81
C THR A 90 -6.76 11.67 9.52
N THR A 91 -6.88 10.98 8.40
CA THR A 91 -6.98 11.61 7.08
C THR A 91 -8.43 11.77 6.61
N GLY A 92 -9.38 11.12 7.26
CA GLY A 92 -10.78 11.05 6.83
C GLY A 92 -10.99 10.21 5.55
N ARG A 93 -9.96 9.48 5.11
CA ARG A 93 -9.96 8.74 3.83
C ARG A 93 -9.62 7.28 4.08
N ILE A 94 -10.42 6.39 3.49
CA ILE A 94 -10.11 4.96 3.48
C ILE A 94 -8.85 4.75 2.62
N LEU A 95 -8.09 3.70 2.92
CA LEU A 95 -6.86 3.40 2.22
C LEU A 95 -7.11 3.24 0.71
N GLU A 96 -6.61 4.20 -0.04
CA GLU A 96 -6.72 4.30 -1.49
C GLU A 96 -5.36 4.52 -2.13
N VAL A 97 -5.25 4.14 -3.39
CA VAL A 97 -4.03 4.31 -4.19
C VAL A 97 -4.36 4.96 -5.52
N PRO A 98 -3.43 5.71 -6.11
CA PRO A 98 -3.58 6.20 -7.46
C PRO A 98 -3.76 5.03 -8.43
N VAL A 99 -4.68 5.19 -9.37
CA VAL A 99 -4.97 4.22 -10.42
C VAL A 99 -4.98 4.92 -11.77
N GLY A 100 -4.76 4.16 -12.83
CA GLY A 100 -4.83 4.70 -14.19
C GLY A 100 -3.69 4.23 -15.10
N PRO A 101 -3.76 4.61 -16.38
CA PRO A 101 -2.74 4.29 -17.37
C PRO A 101 -1.37 4.92 -17.06
N GLU A 102 -1.33 5.96 -16.23
CA GLU A 102 -0.10 6.66 -15.83
C GLU A 102 0.83 5.78 -14.97
N LEU A 103 0.29 4.70 -14.38
CA LEU A 103 1.06 3.71 -13.63
C LEU A 103 1.76 2.68 -14.53
N ILE A 104 1.39 2.62 -15.81
CA ILE A 104 1.98 1.67 -16.74
C ILE A 104 3.46 2.01 -16.96
N GLY A 105 4.35 1.04 -16.78
CA GLY A 105 5.80 1.22 -16.91
C GLY A 105 6.47 1.89 -15.71
N ARG A 106 5.74 2.02 -14.58
CA ARG A 106 6.24 2.59 -13.33
C ARG A 106 6.44 1.51 -12.27
N VAL A 107 7.30 1.80 -11.31
CA VAL A 107 7.51 1.01 -10.10
C VAL A 107 7.00 1.81 -8.91
N VAL A 108 6.06 1.23 -8.17
CA VAL A 108 5.41 1.91 -7.05
C VAL A 108 5.48 1.05 -5.78
N ASN A 109 5.43 1.71 -4.63
CA ASN A 109 5.26 1.06 -3.34
C ASN A 109 3.79 0.72 -3.08
N THR A 110 3.49 0.24 -1.87
CA THR A 110 2.13 -0.12 -1.42
C THR A 110 1.11 1.01 -1.51
N LEU A 111 1.57 2.24 -1.34
CA LEU A 111 0.74 3.45 -1.37
C LEU A 111 0.65 4.07 -2.79
N GLY A 112 1.18 3.39 -3.81
CA GLY A 112 1.22 3.92 -5.16
C GLY A 112 2.25 5.02 -5.39
N GLN A 113 3.16 5.25 -4.43
CA GLN A 113 4.23 6.23 -4.57
C GLN A 113 5.33 5.65 -5.47
N PRO A 114 5.87 6.44 -6.42
CA PRO A 114 6.90 5.96 -7.32
C PRO A 114 8.24 5.77 -6.58
N ILE A 115 8.86 4.62 -6.83
CA ILE A 115 10.19 4.26 -6.30
C ILE A 115 11.22 4.01 -7.42
N ASP A 116 10.87 4.35 -8.66
CA ASP A 116 11.67 4.10 -9.86
C ASP A 116 12.57 5.27 -10.25
N GLY A 117 12.59 6.36 -9.48
CA GLY A 117 13.39 7.56 -9.78
C GLY A 117 12.91 8.37 -10.99
N LYS A 118 11.76 8.03 -11.60
CA LYS A 118 11.22 8.73 -12.78
C LYS A 118 10.32 9.93 -12.46
N GLY A 119 10.34 10.40 -11.22
CA GLY A 119 9.52 11.52 -10.77
C GLY A 119 8.08 11.13 -10.38
N PRO A 120 7.27 12.11 -9.96
CA PRO A 120 5.92 11.88 -9.46
C PRO A 120 4.99 11.31 -10.55
N ILE A 121 3.96 10.59 -10.11
CA ILE A 121 2.88 10.07 -10.97
C ILE A 121 1.68 11.01 -10.85
N ASN A 122 1.27 11.61 -11.94
CA ASN A 122 0.11 12.50 -11.98
C ASN A 122 -1.15 11.68 -12.33
N ALA A 123 -1.49 10.70 -11.49
CA ALA A 123 -2.74 9.97 -11.65
C ALA A 123 -3.93 10.90 -11.40
N LYS A 124 -4.95 10.74 -12.22
CA LYS A 124 -6.18 11.55 -12.13
C LYS A 124 -7.22 10.93 -11.20
N GLU A 125 -7.12 9.64 -10.97
CA GLU A 125 -8.08 8.85 -10.23
C GLU A 125 -7.38 8.11 -9.10
N THR A 126 -8.12 7.91 -8.00
CA THR A 126 -7.74 7.04 -6.88
C THR A 126 -8.79 5.95 -6.71
N ASP A 127 -8.39 4.83 -6.15
CA ASP A 127 -9.29 3.73 -5.89
C ASP A 127 -8.93 3.01 -4.60
N VAL A 128 -9.94 2.48 -3.90
CA VAL A 128 -9.73 1.77 -2.64
C VAL A 128 -8.99 0.45 -2.89
N ILE A 129 -8.05 0.13 -2.00
CA ILE A 129 -7.26 -1.11 -2.10
C ILE A 129 -8.13 -2.34 -1.85
N GLU A 130 -9.00 -2.27 -0.86
CA GLU A 130 -9.87 -3.39 -0.50
C GLU A 130 -11.18 -3.34 -1.28
N LYS A 131 -11.25 -4.16 -2.33
CA LYS A 131 -12.46 -4.38 -3.13
C LYS A 131 -12.89 -5.84 -3.09
N VAL A 132 -14.19 -6.04 -3.04
CA VAL A 132 -14.78 -7.37 -3.22
C VAL A 132 -14.52 -7.85 -4.65
N ALA A 133 -13.84 -8.99 -4.79
CA ALA A 133 -13.59 -9.58 -6.10
C ALA A 133 -14.89 -10.06 -6.75
N PRO A 134 -15.06 -9.96 -8.09
CA PRO A 134 -16.22 -10.54 -8.79
C PRO A 134 -16.32 -12.03 -8.48
N GLY A 135 -17.54 -12.46 -8.19
CA GLY A 135 -17.87 -13.88 -7.97
C GLY A 135 -17.73 -14.72 -9.24
N VAL A 136 -17.91 -16.03 -9.09
CA VAL A 136 -17.78 -17.00 -10.20
C VAL A 136 -18.73 -16.67 -11.35
N ILE A 137 -19.95 -16.23 -11.05
CA ILE A 137 -20.98 -15.91 -12.05
C ILE A 137 -20.59 -14.70 -12.90
N ALA A 138 -19.93 -13.72 -12.31
CA ALA A 138 -19.53 -12.50 -13.03
C ALA A 138 -18.23 -12.66 -13.82
N ARG A 139 -17.55 -13.80 -13.72
CA ARG A 139 -16.30 -14.08 -14.44
C ARG A 139 -16.55 -14.79 -15.75
N GLN A 140 -15.89 -14.32 -16.80
CA GLN A 140 -15.86 -15.04 -18.08
C GLN A 140 -15.07 -16.35 -17.93
N SER A 141 -15.53 -17.42 -18.60
CA SER A 141 -14.81 -18.69 -18.66
C SER A 141 -13.46 -18.52 -19.35
N VAL A 142 -12.47 -19.30 -18.90
CA VAL A 142 -11.14 -19.33 -19.52
C VAL A 142 -11.24 -20.03 -20.87
N SER A 143 -11.08 -19.29 -21.95
CA SER A 143 -11.22 -19.80 -23.34
C SER A 143 -10.05 -19.44 -24.26
N GLN A 144 -9.14 -18.56 -23.82
CA GLN A 144 -8.02 -18.09 -24.62
C GLN A 144 -6.69 -18.44 -23.95
N PRO A 145 -5.74 -19.07 -24.63
CA PRO A 145 -4.42 -19.37 -24.07
C PRO A 145 -3.56 -18.12 -23.94
N VAL A 146 -2.73 -18.10 -22.91
CA VAL A 146 -1.60 -17.18 -22.78
C VAL A 146 -0.40 -17.82 -23.47
N GLN A 147 0.17 -17.15 -24.44
CA GLN A 147 1.41 -17.59 -25.07
C GLN A 147 2.59 -17.19 -24.18
N THR A 148 3.06 -18.11 -23.36
CA THR A 148 4.17 -17.85 -22.42
C THR A 148 5.51 -17.75 -23.13
N GLY A 149 5.63 -18.36 -24.32
CA GLY A 149 6.88 -18.50 -25.08
C GLY A 149 7.77 -19.63 -24.56
N LEU A 150 7.32 -20.34 -23.54
CA LEU A 150 8.00 -21.54 -23.02
C LEU A 150 7.37 -22.78 -23.67
N LYS A 151 8.11 -23.42 -24.55
CA LYS A 151 7.61 -24.56 -25.37
C LYS A 151 6.99 -25.65 -24.53
N SER A 152 7.57 -25.97 -23.38
CA SER A 152 7.05 -27.01 -22.48
C SER A 152 5.70 -26.65 -21.88
N ILE A 153 5.49 -25.40 -21.57
CA ILE A 153 4.22 -24.92 -21.01
C ILE A 153 3.17 -24.81 -22.11
N ASP A 154 3.51 -24.10 -23.18
CA ASP A 154 2.58 -23.82 -24.28
C ASP A 154 2.07 -25.08 -24.98
N ALA A 155 2.93 -26.12 -25.07
CA ALA A 155 2.61 -27.37 -25.77
C ALA A 155 1.97 -28.44 -24.88
N MET A 156 2.34 -28.52 -23.59
CA MET A 156 1.91 -29.63 -22.72
C MET A 156 0.89 -29.23 -21.69
N VAL A 157 1.03 -28.03 -21.07
CA VAL A 157 0.16 -27.54 -20.01
C VAL A 157 -0.15 -26.06 -20.24
N PRO A 158 -0.91 -25.73 -21.29
CA PRO A 158 -1.16 -24.35 -21.66
C PRO A 158 -1.92 -23.61 -20.55
N ILE A 159 -1.51 -22.38 -20.30
CA ILE A 159 -2.14 -21.49 -19.32
C ILE A 159 -3.13 -20.60 -20.04
N GLY A 160 -4.33 -20.46 -19.50
CA GLY A 160 -5.37 -19.63 -20.06
C GLY A 160 -5.41 -18.22 -19.49
N ARG A 161 -5.90 -17.25 -20.24
CA ARG A 161 -6.13 -15.87 -19.78
C ARG A 161 -7.19 -15.88 -18.69
N GLY A 162 -6.84 -15.36 -17.49
CA GLY A 162 -7.70 -15.39 -16.32
C GLY A 162 -7.54 -16.63 -15.44
N GLN A 163 -6.71 -17.61 -15.86
CA GLN A 163 -6.36 -18.76 -15.02
C GLN A 163 -5.47 -18.33 -13.86
N ARG A 164 -5.59 -19.03 -12.75
CA ARG A 164 -4.72 -18.90 -11.59
C ARG A 164 -3.78 -20.09 -11.54
N GLU A 165 -2.49 -19.82 -11.63
CA GLU A 165 -1.44 -20.83 -11.70
C GLU A 165 -0.47 -20.69 -10.53
N LEU A 166 -0.02 -21.82 -9.99
CA LEU A 166 0.98 -21.87 -8.93
C LEU A 166 2.32 -22.33 -9.49
N ILE A 167 3.37 -21.50 -9.33
CA ILE A 167 4.75 -21.88 -9.65
C ILE A 167 5.48 -22.13 -8.32
N ILE A 168 5.70 -23.39 -8.00
CA ILE A 168 6.33 -23.83 -6.75
C ILE A 168 7.65 -24.59 -7.05
N GLY A 169 8.60 -24.50 -6.13
CA GLY A 169 9.90 -25.19 -6.19
C GLY A 169 10.88 -24.61 -5.18
N ASP A 170 12.04 -25.25 -5.04
CA ASP A 170 13.10 -24.83 -4.15
C ASP A 170 13.74 -23.50 -4.57
N ARG A 171 14.67 -23.00 -3.74
CA ARG A 171 15.43 -21.80 -4.07
C ARG A 171 16.22 -21.98 -5.36
N GLN A 172 16.26 -20.93 -6.20
CA GLN A 172 17.04 -20.87 -7.45
C GLN A 172 16.65 -21.88 -8.53
N THR A 173 15.46 -22.47 -8.48
CA THR A 173 14.95 -23.41 -9.51
C THR A 173 14.35 -22.73 -10.74
N GLY A 174 14.46 -21.41 -10.86
CA GLY A 174 13.97 -20.68 -12.04
C GLY A 174 12.53 -20.20 -11.99
N LYS A 175 11.84 -20.27 -10.83
CA LYS A 175 10.44 -19.79 -10.69
C LYS A 175 10.22 -18.37 -11.22
N THR A 176 11.09 -17.46 -10.80
CA THR A 176 11.04 -16.05 -11.24
C THR A 176 11.37 -15.93 -12.73
N ALA A 177 12.26 -16.76 -13.27
CA ALA A 177 12.59 -16.75 -14.68
C ALA A 177 11.37 -17.09 -15.55
N VAL A 178 10.62 -18.14 -15.19
CA VAL A 178 9.37 -18.50 -15.87
C VAL A 178 8.40 -17.32 -15.94
N ALA A 179 8.17 -16.65 -14.80
CA ALA A 179 7.30 -15.48 -14.75
C ALA A 179 7.81 -14.32 -15.62
N ILE A 180 9.11 -14.06 -15.54
CA ILE A 180 9.76 -12.98 -16.31
C ILE A 180 9.73 -13.26 -17.81
N ASP A 181 10.08 -14.44 -18.24
CA ASP A 181 10.07 -14.81 -19.65
C ASP A 181 8.64 -14.74 -20.23
N THR A 182 7.65 -15.19 -19.46
CA THR A 182 6.24 -15.06 -19.84
C THR A 182 5.87 -13.60 -20.09
N ILE A 183 6.26 -12.68 -19.19
CA ILE A 183 5.96 -11.26 -19.35
C ILE A 183 6.72 -10.66 -20.55
N ILE A 184 7.99 -11.03 -20.77
CA ILE A 184 8.78 -10.57 -21.95
C ILE A 184 8.05 -10.97 -23.25
N ASN A 185 7.53 -12.17 -23.30
CA ASN A 185 6.83 -12.69 -24.45
C ASN A 185 5.44 -12.07 -24.70
N GLN A 186 4.94 -11.21 -23.79
CA GLN A 186 3.72 -10.44 -24.03
C GLN A 186 3.95 -9.11 -24.77
N LYS A 187 5.21 -8.78 -25.10
CA LYS A 187 5.50 -7.57 -25.86
C LYS A 187 4.74 -7.56 -27.20
N GLY A 188 4.05 -6.45 -27.46
CA GLY A 188 3.24 -6.29 -28.68
C GLY A 188 1.95 -7.08 -28.70
N LYS A 189 1.58 -7.73 -27.58
CA LYS A 189 0.31 -8.43 -27.43
C LYS A 189 -0.65 -7.62 -26.57
N ASP A 190 -1.94 -7.93 -26.68
CA ASP A 190 -3.00 -7.32 -25.91
C ASP A 190 -3.05 -7.88 -24.47
N LEU A 191 -1.99 -7.62 -23.66
CA LEU A 191 -1.89 -8.06 -22.28
C LEU A 191 -1.07 -7.06 -21.46
N ILE A 192 -1.68 -6.54 -20.39
CA ILE A 192 -0.98 -5.74 -19.38
C ILE A 192 -0.41 -6.69 -18.35
N CYS A 193 0.90 -6.63 -18.14
CA CYS A 193 1.59 -7.45 -17.16
C CYS A 193 1.87 -6.66 -15.90
N ILE A 194 1.52 -7.23 -14.72
CA ILE A 194 1.77 -6.64 -13.42
C ILE A 194 2.62 -7.63 -12.61
N TYR A 195 3.77 -7.18 -12.14
CA TYR A 195 4.63 -7.95 -11.25
C TYR A 195 4.51 -7.42 -9.82
N VAL A 196 4.14 -8.28 -8.89
CA VAL A 196 4.03 -7.93 -7.47
C VAL A 196 5.11 -8.67 -6.69
N ALA A 197 5.98 -7.91 -6.02
CA ALA A 197 7.05 -8.44 -5.18
C ALA A 197 6.67 -8.32 -3.71
N ILE A 198 6.63 -9.44 -2.98
CA ILE A 198 6.31 -9.49 -1.56
C ILE A 198 7.48 -10.13 -0.83
N GLY A 199 8.05 -9.44 0.17
CA GLY A 199 9.17 -9.96 0.99
C GLY A 199 10.47 -10.18 0.22
N GLN A 200 10.65 -9.58 -0.95
CA GLN A 200 11.86 -9.69 -1.75
C GLN A 200 12.85 -8.56 -1.43
N LYS A 201 14.14 -8.85 -1.57
CA LYS A 201 15.18 -7.83 -1.42
C LYS A 201 15.07 -6.78 -2.53
N ALA A 202 15.27 -5.51 -2.20
CA ALA A 202 15.24 -4.39 -3.15
C ALA A 202 16.20 -4.60 -4.33
N SER A 203 17.37 -5.20 -4.10
CA SER A 203 18.34 -5.54 -5.16
C SER A 203 17.79 -6.57 -6.16
N THR A 204 16.97 -7.52 -5.70
CA THR A 204 16.31 -8.51 -6.60
C THR A 204 15.28 -7.81 -7.46
N ILE A 205 14.48 -6.92 -6.88
CA ILE A 205 13.47 -6.13 -7.60
C ILE A 205 14.16 -5.25 -8.65
N ALA A 206 15.23 -4.54 -8.27
CA ALA A 206 16.02 -3.72 -9.19
C ALA A 206 16.57 -4.54 -10.37
N ASN A 207 17.10 -5.74 -10.13
CA ASN A 207 17.58 -6.63 -11.19
C ASN A 207 16.47 -7.10 -12.15
N VAL A 208 15.27 -7.38 -11.62
CA VAL A 208 14.11 -7.71 -12.45
C VAL A 208 13.73 -6.52 -13.32
N PHE A 209 13.78 -5.31 -12.77
CA PHE A 209 13.49 -4.08 -13.50
C PHE A 209 14.54 -3.75 -14.56
N THR A 210 15.83 -3.84 -14.24
CA THR A 210 16.93 -3.53 -15.16
C THR A 210 16.97 -4.45 -16.38
N ARG A 211 16.67 -5.73 -16.22
CA ARG A 211 16.57 -6.68 -17.34
C ARG A 211 15.49 -6.33 -18.37
N ARG A 212 14.65 -5.34 -18.06
CA ARG A 212 13.46 -4.96 -18.83
C ARG A 212 13.36 -3.51 -19.22
N SER A 213 14.33 -2.67 -18.84
CA SER A 213 14.28 -1.21 -19.02
C SER A 213 14.06 -0.75 -20.47
N ASN A 214 14.06 -1.64 -21.44
CA ASN A 214 13.82 -1.29 -22.83
C ASN A 214 12.41 -1.60 -23.35
N GLU A 215 11.53 -2.29 -22.60
CA GLU A 215 10.28 -2.75 -23.23
C GLU A 215 9.15 -3.07 -22.24
N SER A 216 8.06 -2.32 -22.34
CA SER A 216 6.67 -2.68 -21.98
C SER A 216 6.25 -2.80 -20.50
N TYR A 217 5.30 -2.01 -20.12
CA TYR A 217 4.20 -2.16 -19.15
C TYR A 217 4.43 -3.08 -17.95
N LEU A 218 5.12 -2.62 -16.93
CA LEU A 218 5.22 -3.31 -15.67
C LEU A 218 4.96 -2.35 -14.51
N THR A 219 3.98 -2.69 -13.70
CA THR A 219 3.74 -2.05 -12.42
C THR A 219 4.25 -2.97 -11.32
N PHE A 220 5.07 -2.46 -10.40
CA PHE A 220 5.53 -3.19 -9.23
C PHE A 220 4.79 -2.67 -8.01
N GLY A 221 4.26 -3.57 -7.18
CA GLY A 221 3.77 -3.28 -5.85
C GLY A 221 4.58 -4.05 -4.82
N THR A 222 4.98 -3.38 -3.75
CA THR A 222 5.58 -4.01 -2.58
C THR A 222 4.56 -4.03 -1.45
N HIS A 223 4.23 -5.21 -0.96
CA HIS A 223 3.39 -5.55 0.19
C HIS A 223 1.87 -5.59 0.01
N PHE A 224 1.35 -6.72 0.42
CA PHE A 224 -0.01 -7.21 0.63
C PHE A 224 -0.84 -7.69 -0.56
N SER A 225 -1.15 -8.95 -0.43
CA SER A 225 -2.00 -9.85 -1.20
C SER A 225 -3.26 -9.25 -1.82
N LYS A 226 -3.32 -9.21 -3.14
CA LYS A 226 -4.36 -9.79 -4.01
C LYS A 226 -4.12 -9.35 -5.46
N PHE A 227 -3.81 -10.30 -6.30
CA PHE A 227 -3.70 -10.09 -7.76
C PHE A 227 -5.06 -9.80 -8.38
N ARG A 228 -5.10 -8.82 -9.28
CA ARG A 228 -6.07 -8.76 -10.37
C ARG A 228 -5.36 -8.51 -11.68
N ILE A 229 -5.56 -9.39 -12.64
CA ILE A 229 -5.31 -9.10 -14.05
C ILE A 229 -6.54 -8.35 -14.55
N PHE A 230 -6.38 -7.08 -14.88
CA PHE A 230 -7.42 -6.32 -15.56
C PHE A 230 -7.22 -6.41 -17.06
N ARG A 231 -8.34 -6.50 -17.76
CA ARG A 231 -8.46 -6.41 -19.20
C ARG A 231 -8.36 -4.95 -19.63
#